data_8a3b0f7ee941cd8bb62c87f4b0372e9c
#
_entry.id   8a3b0f7ee941cd8bb62c87f4b0372e9c
#
_cell.length_a   1.000
_cell.length_b   1.000
_cell.length_c   1.000
_cell.angle_alpha   90.00
_cell.angle_beta   90.00
_cell.angle_gamma   90.00
#
_symmetry.space_group_name_H-M   'P 1'
#
loop_
_entity.id
_entity.type
_entity.pdbx_description
1 polymer ?
#
loop_
_entity_poly.entity_id
_entity_poly.type
_entity_poly.pdbx_seq_one_letter_code
_entity_poly.pdbx_strand_id
1 'polypeptide(L)'
;NLVRADVNMFVFASVRPGAAKSVSRAAQQYIELASQWSGPRATDSESIFRRVFLTAFPDRLCRVRAGSAERGTMVGGRGVRLGKQSSVRHEKFFIAIDIDDSNHEVTVRSASAVEPQWLTINGSFKEHLSVFHDVTFNQARKRLEGRRKVSWHGLILEESPQAIADENQALDILFEQALRKPLEVLPEEK
;
A
#
# COMPACT_ATOMS: atom_id res chain seq x y z
N ASN A 1 7.34 -9.28 31.78
CA ASN A 1 6.04 -9.91 32.05
C ASN A 1 5.15 -10.17 30.81
N LEU A 2 5.69 -10.02 29.60
CA LEU A 2 5.00 -10.38 28.36
C LEU A 2 5.10 -11.87 27.99
N VAL A 3 5.89 -12.65 28.70
CA VAL A 3 6.14 -14.08 28.43
C VAL A 3 5.18 -15.02 29.18
N ARG A 4 4.28 -14.45 30.01
CA ARG A 4 3.16 -15.20 30.63
C ARG A 4 1.80 -14.78 30.08
N ALA A 5 1.70 -14.49 28.78
CA ALA A 5 0.41 -14.52 28.13
C ALA A 5 0.00 -15.99 28.01
N ASP A 6 -1.11 -16.34 28.63
CA ASP A 6 -1.66 -17.66 28.71
C ASP A 6 -1.58 -18.41 27.38
N VAL A 7 -0.85 -19.52 27.39
CA VAL A 7 -0.75 -20.50 26.29
C VAL A 7 -2.14 -21.04 25.86
N ASN A 8 -3.16 -20.79 26.67
CA ASN A 8 -4.54 -21.21 26.44
C ASN A 8 -5.36 -20.31 25.48
N MET A 9 -4.82 -19.18 25.02
CA MET A 9 -5.56 -18.29 24.12
C MET A 9 -5.44 -18.66 22.63
N PHE A 10 -4.59 -19.64 22.28
CA PHE A 10 -4.45 -20.15 20.92
C PHE A 10 -5.15 -21.52 20.74
N VAL A 11 -6.46 -21.54 20.85
CA VAL A 11 -7.28 -22.77 20.75
C VAL A 11 -7.17 -23.44 19.35
N PHE A 12 -6.55 -22.79 18.35
CA PHE A 12 -6.47 -23.28 16.98
C PHE A 12 -5.07 -23.30 16.36
N ALA A 13 -4.01 -23.07 17.11
CA ALA A 13 -2.65 -23.12 16.59
C ALA A 13 -1.72 -23.96 17.47
N SER A 14 -1.06 -24.96 16.88
CA SER A 14 0.02 -25.68 17.55
C SER A 14 1.32 -24.87 17.47
N VAL A 15 1.85 -24.48 18.60
CA VAL A 15 3.16 -23.81 18.68
C VAL A 15 4.26 -24.86 18.71
N ARG A 16 5.20 -24.82 17.76
CA ARG A 16 6.40 -25.68 17.79
C ARG A 16 7.33 -25.20 18.91
N PRO A 17 7.65 -26.01 19.93
CA PRO A 17 8.44 -25.57 21.07
C PRO A 17 9.82 -25.01 20.71
N GLY A 18 10.48 -25.58 19.70
CA GLY A 18 11.75 -25.11 19.19
C GLY A 18 11.67 -23.71 18.57
N ALA A 19 10.65 -23.45 17.76
CA ALA A 19 10.39 -22.14 17.17
C ALA A 19 10.07 -21.10 18.25
N ALA A 20 9.25 -21.45 19.24
CA ALA A 20 8.92 -20.57 20.34
C ALA A 20 10.17 -20.17 21.14
N LYS A 21 11.08 -21.11 21.44
CA LYS A 21 12.36 -20.81 22.10
C LYS A 21 13.26 -19.88 21.28
N SER A 22 13.34 -20.08 19.97
CA SER A 22 14.13 -19.22 19.08
C SER A 22 13.58 -17.79 19.04
N VAL A 23 12.26 -17.64 18.91
CA VAL A 23 11.60 -16.33 18.94
C VAL A 23 11.79 -15.65 20.29
N SER A 24 11.64 -16.40 21.40
CA SER A 24 11.82 -15.86 22.76
C SER A 24 13.26 -15.36 22.97
N ARG A 25 14.26 -16.10 22.48
CA ARG A 25 15.67 -15.71 22.56
C ARG A 25 15.95 -14.45 21.74
N ALA A 26 15.46 -14.39 20.50
CA ALA A 26 15.58 -13.19 19.67
C ALA A 26 14.91 -11.98 20.32
N ALA A 27 13.70 -12.15 20.85
CA ALA A 27 13.00 -11.09 21.57
C ALA A 27 13.81 -10.57 22.75
N GLN A 28 14.41 -11.48 23.54
CA GLN A 28 15.26 -11.09 24.67
C GLN A 28 16.48 -10.26 24.23
N GLN A 29 17.15 -10.66 23.15
CA GLN A 29 18.29 -9.92 22.59
C GLN A 29 17.87 -8.51 22.15
N TYR A 30 16.71 -8.37 21.48
CA TYR A 30 16.21 -7.05 21.08
C TYR A 30 15.81 -6.18 22.29
N ILE A 31 15.24 -6.77 23.34
CA ILE A 31 14.92 -6.06 24.58
C ILE A 31 16.20 -5.54 25.24
N GLU A 32 17.26 -6.35 25.30
CA GLU A 32 18.56 -5.94 25.86
C GLU A 32 19.19 -4.80 25.06
N LEU A 33 19.18 -4.89 23.73
CA LEU A 33 19.65 -3.81 22.85
C LEU A 33 18.82 -2.53 23.02
N ALA A 34 17.49 -2.66 23.11
CA ALA A 34 16.58 -1.53 23.26
C ALA A 34 16.63 -0.90 24.67
N SER A 35 17.12 -1.63 25.67
CA SER A 35 17.23 -1.11 27.05
C SER A 35 18.15 0.10 27.19
N GLN A 36 19.04 0.31 26.21
CA GLN A 36 19.92 1.48 26.14
C GLN A 36 19.16 2.76 25.73
N TRP A 37 17.97 2.62 25.17
CA TRP A 37 17.13 3.73 24.73
C TRP A 37 15.93 3.85 25.66
N SER A 38 16.00 4.79 26.60
CA SER A 38 14.88 5.12 27.47
C SER A 38 14.02 6.21 26.82
N GLY A 39 12.77 5.90 26.57
CA GLY A 39 11.77 6.84 26.06
C GLY A 39 10.44 6.67 26.78
N PRO A 40 9.51 7.61 26.62
CA PRO A 40 8.18 7.47 27.19
C PRO A 40 7.50 6.22 26.63
N ARG A 41 6.80 5.48 27.49
CA ARG A 41 5.98 4.34 27.05
C ARG A 41 4.84 4.86 26.17
N ALA A 42 4.71 4.26 25.01
CA ALA A 42 3.60 4.56 24.12
C ALA A 42 2.27 4.09 24.72
N THR A 43 1.27 4.93 24.63
CA THR A 43 -0.10 4.61 25.06
C THR A 43 -0.82 3.73 24.03
N ASP A 44 -0.43 3.80 22.75
CA ASP A 44 -0.97 3.00 21.65
C ASP A 44 0.14 2.18 20.99
N SER A 45 0.45 1.04 21.60
CA SER A 45 1.48 0.14 21.09
C SER A 45 1.11 -0.50 19.75
N GLU A 46 -0.16 -0.74 19.46
CA GLU A 46 -0.60 -1.35 18.22
C GLU A 46 -0.34 -0.43 17.00
N SER A 47 -0.74 0.82 17.08
CA SER A 47 -0.48 1.82 16.03
C SER A 47 1.02 2.00 15.79
N ILE A 48 1.83 1.98 16.83
CA ILE A 48 3.29 2.07 16.73
C ILE A 48 3.86 0.86 15.98
N PHE A 49 3.46 -0.36 16.31
CA PHE A 49 3.91 -1.54 15.58
C PHE A 49 3.57 -1.47 14.10
N ARG A 50 2.36 -1.06 13.76
CA ARG A 50 1.94 -0.90 12.37
C ARG A 50 2.80 0.13 11.62
N ARG A 51 3.15 1.26 12.28
CA ARG A 51 4.05 2.29 11.70
C ARG A 51 5.48 1.77 11.54
N VAL A 52 5.98 0.99 12.51
CA VAL A 52 7.30 0.36 12.40
C VAL A 52 7.37 -0.54 11.17
N PHE A 53 6.35 -1.35 10.90
CA PHE A 53 6.31 -2.17 9.68
C PHE A 53 6.31 -1.32 8.41
N LEU A 54 5.55 -0.23 8.37
CA LEU A 54 5.52 0.67 7.22
C LEU A 54 6.88 1.35 6.99
N THR A 55 7.57 1.73 8.09
CA THR A 55 8.92 2.30 8.03
C THR A 55 9.96 1.27 7.58
N ALA A 56 9.86 0.04 8.10
CA ALA A 56 10.84 -1.02 7.81
C ALA A 56 10.70 -1.59 6.40
N PHE A 57 9.50 -1.61 5.85
CA PHE A 57 9.19 -2.23 4.55
C PHE A 57 8.36 -1.31 3.64
N PRO A 58 8.85 -0.12 3.30
CA PRO A 58 8.10 0.84 2.48
C PRO A 58 7.82 0.32 1.07
N ASP A 59 8.67 -0.56 0.56
CA ASP A 59 8.57 -1.26 -0.73
C ASP A 59 7.50 -2.36 -0.75
N ARG A 60 7.03 -2.78 0.42
CA ARG A 60 6.01 -3.83 0.57
C ARG A 60 4.61 -3.30 0.86
N LEU A 61 4.41 -2.00 0.72
CA LEU A 61 3.07 -1.42 0.78
C LEU A 61 2.21 -1.96 -0.36
N CYS A 62 1.02 -2.43 -0.01
CA CYS A 62 0.05 -2.97 -0.94
C CYS A 62 -1.25 -2.14 -0.89
N ARG A 63 -1.84 -1.94 -2.05
CA ARG A 63 -3.19 -1.39 -2.20
C ARG A 63 -4.14 -2.49 -2.66
N VAL A 64 -5.23 -2.67 -1.96
CA VAL A 64 -6.30 -3.61 -2.34
C VAL A 64 -6.97 -3.12 -3.63
N ARG A 65 -7.23 -4.04 -4.55
CA ARG A 65 -7.89 -3.73 -5.83
C ARG A 65 -9.38 -3.52 -5.61
N ALA A 66 -9.94 -2.57 -6.34
CA ALA A 66 -11.39 -2.35 -6.34
C ALA A 66 -12.14 -3.65 -6.69
N GLY A 67 -13.20 -3.96 -5.93
CA GLY A 67 -14.01 -5.16 -6.13
C GLY A 67 -13.39 -6.47 -5.60
N SER A 68 -12.26 -6.41 -4.90
CA SER A 68 -11.64 -7.60 -4.29
C SER A 68 -11.32 -7.33 -2.83
N ALA A 69 -11.58 -8.30 -1.95
CA ALA A 69 -11.15 -8.25 -0.54
C ALA A 69 -9.76 -8.88 -0.32
N GLU A 70 -9.26 -9.65 -1.28
CA GLU A 70 -8.04 -10.46 -1.11
C GLU A 70 -6.90 -10.05 -2.05
N ARG A 71 -7.21 -9.46 -3.21
CA ARG A 71 -6.20 -9.12 -4.22
C ARG A 71 -5.76 -7.68 -4.11
N GLY A 72 -4.47 -7.47 -4.23
CA GLY A 72 -3.85 -6.16 -4.17
C GLY A 72 -2.75 -5.98 -5.22
N THR A 73 -2.22 -4.77 -5.24
CA THR A 73 -1.01 -4.43 -5.99
C THR A 73 0.00 -3.87 -5.01
N MET A 74 1.19 -4.42 -4.97
CA MET A 74 2.32 -3.97 -4.16
C MET A 74 3.12 -2.90 -4.90
N VAL A 75 3.88 -2.12 -4.19
CA VAL A 75 4.91 -1.23 -4.75
C VAL A 75 5.71 -2.00 -5.81
N GLY A 76 6.05 -1.34 -6.91
CA GLY A 76 6.66 -2.00 -8.07
C GLY A 76 5.67 -2.69 -9.01
N GLY A 77 4.35 -2.58 -8.77
CA GLY A 77 3.30 -3.07 -9.67
C GLY A 77 2.97 -4.56 -9.53
N ARG A 78 3.63 -5.27 -8.61
CA ARG A 78 3.46 -6.70 -8.42
C ARG A 78 2.08 -7.03 -7.86
N GLY A 79 1.35 -7.95 -8.51
CA GLY A 79 0.09 -8.48 -8.00
C GLY A 79 0.30 -9.39 -6.79
N VAL A 80 -0.52 -9.20 -5.75
CA VAL A 80 -0.46 -10.01 -4.52
C VAL A 80 -1.85 -10.47 -4.11
N ARG A 81 -1.90 -11.59 -3.37
CA ARG A 81 -3.12 -12.12 -2.78
C ARG A 81 -2.94 -12.37 -1.30
N LEU A 82 -3.85 -11.88 -0.49
CA LEU A 82 -3.89 -12.18 0.95
C LEU A 82 -4.23 -13.65 1.18
N GLY A 83 -3.43 -14.32 2.00
CA GLY A 83 -3.69 -15.69 2.42
C GLY A 83 -5.01 -15.81 3.20
N LYS A 84 -5.63 -16.98 3.16
CA LYS A 84 -6.92 -17.23 3.83
C LYS A 84 -6.90 -16.98 5.34
N GLN A 85 -5.74 -17.08 5.96
CA GLN A 85 -5.53 -16.89 7.41
C GLN A 85 -5.21 -15.44 7.79
N SER A 86 -5.10 -14.52 6.82
CA SER A 86 -4.82 -13.11 7.12
C SER A 86 -5.96 -12.50 7.93
N SER A 87 -5.63 -11.76 8.97
CA SER A 87 -6.58 -10.93 9.73
C SER A 87 -6.92 -9.63 9.01
N VAL A 88 -6.10 -9.22 8.04
CA VAL A 88 -6.33 -8.04 7.21
C VAL A 88 -7.27 -8.41 6.08
N ARG A 89 -8.54 -7.94 6.13
CA ARG A 89 -9.59 -8.33 5.17
C ARG A 89 -10.33 -7.17 4.52
N HIS A 90 -10.46 -6.06 5.22
CA HIS A 90 -11.30 -4.93 4.80
C HIS A 90 -10.50 -3.64 4.65
N GLU A 91 -9.19 -3.73 4.81
CA GLU A 91 -8.30 -2.58 4.78
C GLU A 91 -7.96 -2.20 3.34
N LYS A 92 -7.98 -0.90 3.06
CA LYS A 92 -7.59 -0.37 1.74
C LYS A 92 -6.10 -0.57 1.46
N PHE A 93 -5.27 -0.50 2.51
CA PHE A 93 -3.82 -0.63 2.44
C PHE A 93 -3.29 -1.58 3.50
N PHE A 94 -2.24 -2.32 3.16
CA PHE A 94 -1.54 -3.20 4.08
C PHE A 94 -0.06 -3.34 3.69
N ILE A 95 0.77 -3.72 4.66
CA ILE A 95 2.15 -4.14 4.43
C ILE A 95 2.20 -5.67 4.33
N ALA A 96 2.84 -6.18 3.29
CA ALA A 96 3.11 -7.60 3.15
C ALA A 96 4.37 -7.96 3.95
N ILE A 97 4.18 -8.59 5.13
CA ILE A 97 5.28 -8.94 6.03
C ILE A 97 5.93 -10.26 5.59
N ASP A 98 5.13 -11.31 5.45
CA ASP A 98 5.58 -12.62 4.99
C ASP A 98 4.94 -12.95 3.64
N ILE A 99 5.79 -13.19 2.64
CA ILE A 99 5.42 -13.38 1.25
C ILE A 99 5.87 -14.77 0.79
N ASP A 100 4.96 -15.53 0.21
CA ASP A 100 5.25 -16.76 -0.52
C ASP A 100 5.20 -16.50 -2.02
N ASP A 101 6.33 -16.69 -2.64
CA ASP A 101 6.64 -16.39 -4.05
C ASP A 101 6.79 -17.67 -4.90
N SER A 102 6.53 -18.83 -4.30
CA SER A 102 6.72 -20.14 -4.93
C SER A 102 5.73 -20.45 -6.05
N ASN A 103 4.64 -19.70 -6.16
CA ASN A 103 3.58 -19.88 -7.14
C ASN A 103 3.49 -18.71 -8.13
N HIS A 104 2.72 -18.87 -9.21
CA HIS A 104 2.46 -17.80 -10.19
C HIS A 104 1.85 -16.54 -9.58
N GLU A 105 1.07 -16.66 -8.50
CA GLU A 105 0.49 -15.55 -7.76
C GLU A 105 1.17 -15.45 -6.39
N VAL A 106 1.70 -14.28 -6.09
CA VAL A 106 2.35 -14.01 -4.81
C VAL A 106 1.33 -14.05 -3.69
N THR A 107 1.53 -14.94 -2.73
CA THR A 107 0.66 -15.07 -1.57
C THR A 107 1.26 -14.36 -0.36
N VAL A 108 0.52 -13.44 0.24
CA VAL A 108 0.88 -12.76 1.49
C VAL A 108 0.34 -13.57 2.65
N ARG A 109 1.25 -14.24 3.39
CA ARG A 109 0.90 -15.07 4.56
C ARG A 109 0.61 -14.24 5.79
N SER A 110 1.42 -13.19 6.01
CA SER A 110 1.27 -12.25 7.11
C SER A 110 1.25 -10.84 6.59
N ALA A 111 0.28 -10.06 7.05
CA ALA A 111 0.10 -8.67 6.68
C ALA A 111 -0.17 -7.80 7.92
N SER A 112 0.18 -6.53 7.82
CA SER A 112 -0.17 -5.49 8.80
C SER A 112 -1.03 -4.43 8.12
N ALA A 113 -2.14 -4.07 8.73
CA ALA A 113 -3.00 -3.00 8.25
C ALA A 113 -2.27 -1.64 8.27
N VAL A 114 -2.56 -0.81 7.28
CA VAL A 114 -2.04 0.57 7.20
C VAL A 114 -3.22 1.53 7.16
N GLU A 115 -3.20 2.50 8.05
CA GLU A 115 -4.24 3.51 8.11
C GLU A 115 -4.11 4.50 6.96
N PRO A 116 -5.19 4.74 6.18
CA PRO A 116 -5.14 5.64 5.03
C PRO A 116 -4.66 7.07 5.37
N GLN A 117 -4.96 7.54 6.57
CA GLN A 117 -4.56 8.87 7.04
C GLN A 117 -3.04 9.06 7.14
N TRP A 118 -2.27 7.98 7.33
CA TRP A 118 -0.81 8.06 7.35
C TRP A 118 -0.23 8.31 5.96
N LEU A 119 -0.95 7.91 4.92
CA LEU A 119 -0.56 7.98 3.52
C LEU A 119 -1.15 9.22 2.82
N THR A 120 -1.43 10.27 3.55
CA THR A 120 -1.92 11.55 3.00
C THR A 120 -0.80 12.58 2.97
N ILE A 121 -0.98 13.64 2.16
CA ILE A 121 -0.02 14.75 2.05
C ILE A 121 0.23 15.48 3.39
N ASN A 122 -0.68 15.33 4.35
CA ASN A 122 -0.57 15.85 5.72
C ASN A 122 -0.29 14.72 6.73
N GLY A 123 -0.08 13.50 6.25
CA GLY A 123 0.13 12.33 7.09
C GLY A 123 1.56 12.20 7.61
N SER A 124 1.75 11.18 8.45
CA SER A 124 3.03 10.92 9.12
C SER A 124 4.14 10.48 8.16
N PHE A 125 3.79 10.03 6.95
CA PHE A 125 4.74 9.50 5.97
C PHE A 125 4.70 10.29 4.66
N LYS A 126 4.41 11.57 4.73
CA LYS A 126 4.30 12.47 3.57
C LYS A 126 5.56 12.52 2.70
N GLU A 127 6.73 12.31 3.29
CA GLU A 127 8.03 12.30 2.60
C GLU A 127 8.18 11.16 1.58
N HIS A 128 7.41 10.10 1.71
CA HIS A 128 7.37 8.98 0.76
C HIS A 128 6.36 9.18 -0.37
N LEU A 129 5.61 10.28 -0.33
CA LEU A 129 4.56 10.56 -1.31
C LEU A 129 5.07 11.44 -2.44
N SER A 130 4.61 11.14 -3.64
CA SER A 130 4.74 11.99 -4.81
C SER A 130 3.35 12.37 -5.31
N VAL A 131 3.17 13.65 -5.62
CA VAL A 131 1.94 14.16 -6.23
C VAL A 131 2.28 14.59 -7.65
N PHE A 132 1.54 14.10 -8.61
CA PHE A 132 1.71 14.49 -10.00
C PHE A 132 0.35 14.63 -10.68
N HIS A 133 0.37 15.38 -11.77
CA HIS A 133 -0.79 15.66 -12.60
C HIS A 133 -0.62 14.92 -13.91
N ASP A 134 -1.68 14.26 -14.33
CA ASP A 134 -1.72 13.49 -15.56
C ASP A 134 -2.87 14.00 -16.41
N VAL A 135 -2.62 14.17 -17.70
CA VAL A 135 -3.64 14.57 -18.68
C VAL A 135 -3.76 13.47 -19.71
N THR A 136 -4.96 12.97 -19.89
CA THR A 136 -5.22 11.88 -20.84
C THR A 136 -6.43 12.23 -21.72
N PHE A 137 -6.42 11.73 -22.96
CA PHE A 137 -7.57 11.85 -23.84
C PHE A 137 -8.54 10.70 -23.59
N ASN A 138 -9.76 11.05 -23.18
CA ASN A 138 -10.83 10.07 -22.99
C ASN A 138 -11.57 9.85 -24.33
N GLN A 139 -11.29 8.73 -24.97
CA GLN A 139 -11.86 8.39 -26.28
C GLN A 139 -13.38 8.28 -26.27
N ALA A 140 -13.96 7.75 -25.18
CA ALA A 140 -15.41 7.59 -25.08
C ALA A 140 -16.15 8.92 -24.94
N ARG A 141 -15.51 9.91 -24.30
CA ARG A 141 -16.08 11.24 -24.07
C ARG A 141 -15.56 12.30 -25.04
N LYS A 142 -14.62 11.93 -25.91
CA LYS A 142 -13.97 12.82 -26.88
C LYS A 142 -13.42 14.11 -26.24
N ARG A 143 -12.79 13.98 -25.06
CA ARG A 143 -12.25 15.14 -24.33
C ARG A 143 -11.01 14.77 -23.52
N LEU A 144 -10.20 15.79 -23.22
CA LEU A 144 -9.12 15.66 -22.27
C LEU A 144 -9.66 15.59 -20.85
N GLU A 145 -9.07 14.73 -20.04
CA GLU A 145 -9.34 14.61 -18.61
C GLU A 145 -8.03 14.78 -17.84
N GLY A 146 -8.01 15.80 -16.96
CA GLY A 146 -6.93 16.01 -16.02
C GLY A 146 -7.17 15.20 -14.74
N ARG A 147 -6.12 14.59 -14.21
CA ARG A 147 -6.17 13.80 -12.99
C ARG A 147 -4.99 14.12 -12.10
N ARG A 148 -5.28 14.36 -10.84
CA ARG A 148 -4.28 14.43 -9.79
C ARG A 148 -4.09 13.04 -9.21
N LYS A 149 -2.83 12.58 -9.17
CA LYS A 149 -2.46 11.29 -8.61
C LYS A 149 -1.53 11.47 -7.42
N VAL A 150 -1.80 10.75 -6.34
CA VAL A 150 -0.90 10.63 -5.20
C VAL A 150 -0.34 9.22 -5.22
N SER A 151 0.98 9.09 -5.20
CA SER A 151 1.65 7.80 -5.24
C SER A 151 2.64 7.63 -4.10
N TRP A 152 2.86 6.39 -3.71
CA TRP A 152 3.88 5.93 -2.79
C TRP A 152 4.86 5.06 -3.58
N HIS A 153 6.10 5.53 -3.79
CA HIS A 153 7.10 4.80 -4.58
C HIS A 153 6.53 4.21 -5.89
N GLY A 154 5.72 4.99 -6.61
CA GLY A 154 5.08 4.57 -7.85
C GLY A 154 3.74 3.81 -7.71
N LEU A 155 3.38 3.34 -6.52
CA LEU A 155 2.05 2.77 -6.26
C LEU A 155 1.01 3.89 -6.14
N ILE A 156 0.06 3.96 -7.05
CA ILE A 156 -1.01 4.97 -7.00
C ILE A 156 -1.93 4.68 -5.80
N LEU A 157 -1.95 5.58 -4.83
CA LEU A 157 -2.79 5.50 -3.65
C LEU A 157 -4.16 6.11 -3.87
N GLU A 158 -4.18 7.26 -4.55
CA GLU A 158 -5.36 8.06 -4.81
C GLU A 158 -5.29 8.67 -6.20
N GLU A 159 -6.44 8.78 -6.83
CA GLU A 159 -6.61 9.44 -8.11
C GLU A 159 -7.90 10.24 -8.06
N SER A 160 -7.83 11.52 -8.40
CA SER A 160 -8.97 12.44 -8.39
C SER A 160 -9.00 13.29 -9.64
N PRO A 161 -10.19 13.64 -10.18
CA PRO A 161 -10.30 14.60 -11.26
C PRO A 161 -9.68 15.94 -10.88
N GLN A 162 -9.01 16.58 -11.83
CA GLN A 162 -8.46 17.92 -11.67
C GLN A 162 -8.58 18.70 -12.97
N ALA A 163 -8.73 20.03 -12.86
CA ALA A 163 -8.66 20.90 -14.01
C ALA A 163 -7.27 20.81 -14.66
N ILE A 164 -7.23 20.90 -15.98
CA ILE A 164 -6.00 20.91 -16.76
C ILE A 164 -5.41 22.31 -16.60
N ALA A 165 -4.22 22.40 -16.02
CA ALA A 165 -3.54 23.68 -15.78
C ALA A 165 -2.53 24.01 -16.87
N ASP A 166 -1.97 23.01 -17.56
CA ASP A 166 -1.00 23.17 -18.63
C ASP A 166 -1.69 23.02 -19.99
N GLU A 167 -1.97 24.16 -20.61
CA GLU A 167 -2.60 24.22 -21.93
C GLU A 167 -1.69 23.66 -23.03
N ASN A 168 -0.37 23.83 -22.93
CA ASN A 168 0.58 23.31 -23.90
C ASN A 168 0.60 21.78 -23.90
N GLN A 169 0.66 21.18 -22.71
CA GLN A 169 0.55 19.73 -22.57
C GLN A 169 -0.78 19.20 -23.14
N ALA A 170 -1.86 19.94 -22.92
CA ALA A 170 -3.16 19.60 -23.44
C ALA A 170 -3.20 19.62 -24.99
N LEU A 171 -2.61 20.65 -25.60
CA LEU A 171 -2.50 20.78 -27.05
C LEU A 171 -1.64 19.68 -27.67
N ASP A 172 -0.51 19.36 -27.06
CA ASP A 172 0.38 18.30 -27.54
C ASP A 172 -0.34 16.94 -27.56
N ILE A 173 -1.08 16.61 -26.52
CA ILE A 173 -1.86 15.36 -26.44
C ILE A 173 -2.96 15.33 -27.50
N LEU A 174 -3.68 16.44 -27.70
CA LEU A 174 -4.71 16.53 -28.74
C LEU A 174 -4.09 16.39 -30.13
N PHE A 175 -2.97 17.02 -30.38
CA PHE A 175 -2.26 16.96 -31.65
C PHE A 175 -1.78 15.53 -31.95
N GLU A 176 -1.16 14.86 -30.99
CA GLU A 176 -0.77 13.46 -31.14
C GLU A 176 -1.98 12.54 -31.40
N GLN A 177 -3.09 12.78 -30.70
CA GLN A 177 -4.29 11.99 -30.90
C GLN A 177 -4.92 12.25 -32.28
N ALA A 178 -4.93 13.49 -32.74
CA ALA A 178 -5.43 13.86 -34.07
C ALA A 178 -4.60 13.24 -35.20
N LEU A 179 -3.28 13.15 -35.03
CA LEU A 179 -2.40 12.48 -35.97
C LEU A 179 -2.68 10.96 -36.06
N ARG A 180 -2.96 10.32 -34.93
CA ARG A 180 -3.22 8.88 -34.86
C ARG A 180 -4.63 8.51 -35.35
N LYS A 181 -5.63 9.29 -34.95
CA LYS A 181 -7.05 9.02 -35.22
C LYS A 181 -7.83 10.33 -35.37
N PRO A 182 -7.75 10.99 -36.53
CA PRO A 182 -8.34 12.30 -36.73
C PRO A 182 -9.85 12.33 -36.49
N LEU A 183 -10.59 11.30 -36.84
CA LEU A 183 -12.05 11.23 -36.68
C LEU A 183 -12.52 11.11 -35.23
N GLU A 184 -11.65 10.72 -34.30
CA GLU A 184 -12.00 10.62 -32.88
C GLU A 184 -11.88 11.95 -32.14
N VAL A 185 -11.11 12.89 -32.66
CA VAL A 185 -10.84 14.19 -32.04
C VAL A 185 -11.78 15.29 -32.56
N LEU A 186 -12.22 15.16 -33.80
CA LEU A 186 -13.12 16.14 -34.40
C LEU A 186 -14.54 16.02 -33.79
N PRO A 187 -15.20 17.18 -33.53
CA PRO A 187 -16.60 17.17 -33.15
C PRO A 187 -17.44 16.60 -34.29
N GLU A 188 -18.48 15.84 -33.95
CA GLU A 188 -19.46 15.41 -34.95
C GLU A 188 -20.16 16.65 -35.47
N GLU A 189 -20.12 16.83 -36.80
CA GLU A 189 -20.94 17.85 -37.47
C GLU A 189 -22.42 17.53 -37.20
N LYS A 190 -23.12 18.52 -36.63
CA LYS A 190 -24.56 18.43 -36.37
C LYS A 190 -25.35 18.72 -37.62
#